data_319d323165ee20e388167c4148777804
#
_entry.id   319d323165ee20e388167c4148777804
#
_cell.length_a   1.000
_cell.length_b   1.000
_cell.length_c   1.000
_cell.angle_alpha   90.00
_cell.angle_beta   90.00
_cell.angle_gamma   90.00
#
_symmetry.space_group_name_H-M   'P 1'
#
loop_
_entity.id
_entity.type
_entity.pdbx_description
1 polymer ?
#
loop_
_entity_poly.entity_id
_entity_poly.type
_entity_poly.pdbx_seq_one_letter_code
_entity_poly.pdbx_strand_id
1 'polypeptide(L)'
;MLEAEDLAQAAADCFERSLLTGKHLLITAGPTQENIDPVRYITNHSSGKMGFALAEAAAEAGARVTLVAGPVFLPTPDRVQRIDVVSARDMLAACEAAMPCDLFIAAAAVADYRPEVVAPHKLKKDPSSGDGLLLQMVRNPDILATLARRDDRPFSVGFAAETENLLEYATRKLRDKNLDLIVANDVANPSIGFNSEENAVTVIDRQQHETRFSQASKGHIARQLIAFIADRYLQA
;
A
#
# COMPACT_ATOMS: atom_id res chain seq x y z
N MET A 1 13.24 5.46 -37.24
CA MET A 1 12.78 4.10 -36.88
C MET A 1 12.61 4.18 -35.38
N LEU A 2 11.43 3.85 -34.85
CA LEU A 2 11.24 3.84 -33.41
C LEU A 2 12.10 2.73 -32.80
N GLU A 3 12.69 2.99 -31.63
CA GLU A 3 13.40 1.98 -30.87
C GLU A 3 12.44 0.88 -30.38
N ALA A 4 12.96 -0.29 -30.04
CA ALA A 4 12.11 -1.42 -29.64
C ALA A 4 11.26 -1.12 -28.40
N GLU A 5 11.78 -0.29 -27.49
CA GLU A 5 11.07 0.17 -26.29
C GLU A 5 9.92 1.12 -26.64
N ASP A 6 10.12 2.06 -27.58
CA ASP A 6 9.08 2.97 -28.06
C ASP A 6 7.96 2.21 -28.79
N LEU A 7 8.32 1.17 -29.54
CA LEU A 7 7.34 0.30 -30.22
C LEU A 7 6.54 -0.53 -29.23
N ALA A 8 7.19 -1.06 -28.18
CA ALA A 8 6.53 -1.80 -27.12
C ALA A 8 5.57 -0.89 -26.33
N GLN A 9 6.00 0.35 -26.03
CA GLN A 9 5.15 1.33 -25.36
C GLN A 9 3.97 1.75 -26.25
N ALA A 10 4.19 2.06 -27.52
CA ALA A 10 3.12 2.40 -28.46
C ALA A 10 2.12 1.24 -28.66
N ALA A 11 2.61 0.01 -28.64
CA ALA A 11 1.74 -1.17 -28.66
C ALA A 11 0.94 -1.29 -27.37
N ALA A 12 1.55 -1.10 -26.21
CA ALA A 12 0.86 -1.10 -24.91
C ALA A 12 -0.23 -0.01 -24.87
N ASP A 13 0.09 1.21 -25.33
CA ASP A 13 -0.86 2.32 -25.41
C ASP A 13 -2.08 2.03 -26.32
N CYS A 14 -1.90 1.23 -27.37
CA CYS A 14 -3.01 0.77 -28.23
C CYS A 14 -3.93 -0.24 -27.53
N PHE A 15 -3.44 -0.94 -26.52
CA PHE A 15 -4.22 -1.88 -25.69
C PHE A 15 -4.70 -1.26 -24.39
N GLU A 16 -4.42 0.02 -24.13
CA GLU A 16 -4.94 0.73 -22.98
C GLU A 16 -6.47 0.69 -22.99
N ARG A 17 -7.03 -0.19 -22.19
CA ARG A 17 -8.40 -0.03 -21.73
C ARG A 17 -8.37 1.16 -20.80
N SER A 18 -8.91 2.29 -21.26
CA SER A 18 -9.03 3.55 -20.48
C SER A 18 -10.05 3.40 -19.33
N LEU A 19 -9.92 2.31 -18.54
CA LEU A 19 -10.86 1.91 -17.50
C LEU A 19 -11.00 2.97 -16.43
N LEU A 20 -9.93 3.74 -16.18
CA LEU A 20 -9.84 4.71 -15.10
C LEU A 20 -9.53 6.13 -15.60
N THR A 21 -9.78 6.41 -16.89
CA THR A 21 -9.60 7.75 -17.46
C THR A 21 -10.42 8.78 -16.69
N GLY A 22 -9.77 9.88 -16.29
CA GLY A 22 -10.38 10.95 -15.50
C GLY A 22 -10.54 10.64 -14.02
N LYS A 23 -10.15 9.43 -13.57
CA LYS A 23 -10.21 9.06 -12.15
C LYS A 23 -8.91 9.35 -11.43
N HIS A 24 -9.02 9.73 -10.17
CA HIS A 24 -7.88 9.94 -9.28
C HIS A 24 -7.71 8.74 -8.34
N LEU A 25 -6.59 8.04 -8.46
CA LEU A 25 -6.17 7.00 -7.53
C LEU A 25 -5.13 7.53 -6.56
N LEU A 26 -5.39 7.33 -5.27
CA LEU A 26 -4.43 7.51 -4.19
C LEU A 26 -3.94 6.14 -3.74
N ILE A 27 -2.63 5.92 -3.74
CA ILE A 27 -2.01 4.64 -3.37
C ILE A 27 -0.95 4.89 -2.30
N THR A 28 -0.95 4.10 -1.22
CA THR A 28 0.17 4.09 -0.27
C THR A 28 1.06 2.88 -0.50
N ALA A 29 2.39 3.05 -0.37
CA ALA A 29 3.36 1.99 -0.60
C ALA A 29 4.57 2.07 0.35
N GLY A 30 5.32 0.97 0.45
CA GLY A 30 6.50 0.90 1.29
C GLY A 30 6.20 0.80 2.79
N PRO A 31 7.23 0.74 3.63
CA PRO A 31 7.10 0.75 5.09
C PRO A 31 7.02 2.18 5.61
N THR A 32 6.47 2.39 6.82
CA THR A 32 6.78 3.58 7.60
C THR A 32 7.95 3.32 8.54
N GLN A 33 8.65 4.38 8.94
CA GLN A 33 9.73 4.36 9.91
C GLN A 33 9.37 5.25 11.08
N GLU A 34 9.35 4.67 12.27
CA GLU A 34 8.99 5.37 13.51
C GLU A 34 10.25 5.59 14.33
N ASN A 35 10.74 6.82 14.36
CA ASN A 35 12.02 7.14 14.99
C ASN A 35 12.00 6.90 16.50
N ILE A 36 13.02 6.21 17.01
CA ILE A 36 13.33 6.09 18.43
C ILE A 36 14.22 7.28 18.86
N ASP A 37 15.22 7.55 18.04
CA ASP A 37 16.18 8.65 18.18
C ASP A 37 16.73 9.02 16.78
N PRO A 38 17.66 10.00 16.63
CA PRO A 38 18.20 10.38 15.32
C PRO A 38 18.93 9.27 14.54
N VAL A 39 19.17 8.10 15.17
CA VAL A 39 19.98 7.02 14.59
C VAL A 39 19.16 5.74 14.37
N ARG A 40 18.13 5.50 15.17
CA ARG A 40 17.37 4.24 15.17
C ARG A 40 15.87 4.48 15.01
N TYR A 41 15.22 3.56 14.31
CA TYR A 41 13.79 3.57 14.10
C TYR A 41 13.21 2.14 14.14
N ILE A 42 11.91 2.04 14.31
CA ILE A 42 11.11 0.82 14.14
C ILE A 42 10.46 0.88 12.77
N THR A 43 10.42 -0.23 12.09
CA THR A 43 9.80 -0.34 10.76
C THR A 43 9.26 -1.74 10.52
N ASN A 44 8.38 -1.89 9.56
CA ASN A 44 7.89 -3.16 9.07
C ASN A 44 8.72 -3.64 7.87
N HIS A 45 8.83 -4.95 7.69
CA HIS A 45 9.39 -5.51 6.46
C HIS A 45 8.47 -5.17 5.28
N SER A 46 8.96 -4.37 4.35
CA SER A 46 8.27 -4.09 3.08
C SER A 46 9.27 -3.55 2.07
N SER A 47 9.25 -4.10 0.86
CA SER A 47 10.02 -3.58 -0.27
C SER A 47 9.32 -2.48 -1.05
N GLY A 48 8.02 -2.28 -0.84
CA GLY A 48 7.19 -1.36 -1.62
C GLY A 48 6.76 -1.86 -3.00
N LYS A 49 7.37 -2.95 -3.51
CA LYS A 49 7.20 -3.42 -4.89
C LYS A 49 5.73 -3.57 -5.32
N MET A 50 4.86 -4.12 -4.46
CA MET A 50 3.45 -4.31 -4.82
C MET A 50 2.72 -2.98 -5.02
N GLY A 51 2.91 -2.02 -4.11
CA GLY A 51 2.29 -0.70 -4.23
C GLY A 51 2.79 0.09 -5.45
N PHE A 52 4.09 -0.03 -5.78
CA PHE A 52 4.65 0.58 -6.99
C PHE A 52 4.11 -0.07 -8.26
N ALA A 53 4.00 -1.40 -8.31
CA ALA A 53 3.38 -2.12 -9.43
C ALA A 53 1.90 -1.75 -9.61
N LEU A 54 1.15 -1.55 -8.51
CA LEU A 54 -0.23 -1.06 -8.57
C LEU A 54 -0.31 0.37 -9.12
N ALA A 55 0.63 1.25 -8.74
CA ALA A 55 0.68 2.61 -9.25
C ALA A 55 0.99 2.65 -10.75
N GLU A 56 1.92 1.82 -11.22
CA GLU A 56 2.23 1.64 -12.64
C GLU A 56 0.99 1.14 -13.41
N ALA A 57 0.38 0.04 -12.96
CA ALA A 57 -0.81 -0.54 -13.58
C ALA A 57 -2.01 0.43 -13.61
N ALA A 58 -2.18 1.25 -12.56
CA ALA A 58 -3.22 2.28 -12.51
C ALA A 58 -2.97 3.41 -13.51
N ALA A 59 -1.71 3.84 -13.66
CA ALA A 59 -1.31 4.83 -14.67
C ALA A 59 -1.47 4.28 -16.09
N GLU A 60 -1.15 2.99 -16.33
CA GLU A 60 -1.42 2.27 -17.58
C GLU A 60 -2.93 2.22 -17.88
N ALA A 61 -3.79 2.06 -16.87
CA ALA A 61 -5.25 2.09 -16.99
C ALA A 61 -5.85 3.51 -17.16
N GLY A 62 -5.01 4.54 -17.32
CA GLY A 62 -5.44 5.91 -17.61
C GLY A 62 -5.79 6.76 -16.38
N ALA A 63 -5.53 6.28 -15.16
CA ALA A 63 -5.78 7.05 -13.95
C ALA A 63 -4.75 8.16 -13.72
N ARG A 64 -5.16 9.25 -13.08
CA ARG A 64 -4.26 10.17 -12.40
C ARG A 64 -3.85 9.54 -11.07
N VAL A 65 -2.57 9.21 -10.91
CA VAL A 65 -2.08 8.46 -9.74
C VAL A 65 -1.26 9.34 -8.83
N THR A 66 -1.63 9.37 -7.52
CA THR A 66 -0.80 9.90 -6.44
C THR A 66 -0.31 8.72 -5.59
N LEU A 67 1.01 8.51 -5.56
CA LEU A 67 1.68 7.46 -4.78
C LEU A 67 2.34 8.08 -3.56
N VAL A 68 1.81 7.83 -2.37
CA VAL A 68 2.45 8.20 -1.09
C VAL A 68 3.34 7.06 -0.64
N ALA A 69 4.65 7.26 -0.71
CA ALA A 69 5.64 6.21 -0.50
C ALA A 69 6.43 6.43 0.79
N GLY A 70 6.45 5.43 1.67
CA GLY A 70 7.44 5.33 2.74
C GLY A 70 8.84 5.05 2.18
N PRO A 71 9.90 5.00 3.02
CA PRO A 71 11.27 4.93 2.56
C PRO A 71 11.57 3.63 1.77
N VAL A 72 11.72 3.75 0.46
CA VAL A 72 12.09 2.68 -0.47
C VAL A 72 12.97 3.23 -1.59
N PHE A 73 13.83 2.38 -2.17
CA PHE A 73 14.76 2.73 -3.26
C PHE A 73 14.24 2.24 -4.63
N LEU A 74 12.94 2.42 -4.87
CA LEU A 74 12.34 2.08 -6.15
C LEU A 74 12.22 3.34 -7.03
N PRO A 75 12.43 3.23 -8.35
CA PRO A 75 12.16 4.34 -9.27
C PRO A 75 10.67 4.66 -9.27
N THR A 76 10.34 5.92 -9.49
CA THR A 76 8.94 6.33 -9.66
C THR A 76 8.45 5.83 -11.02
N PRO A 77 7.30 5.13 -11.09
CA PRO A 77 6.72 4.75 -12.36
C PRO A 77 6.32 5.98 -13.19
N ASP A 78 6.34 5.84 -14.51
CA ASP A 78 5.96 6.92 -15.42
C ASP A 78 4.51 7.38 -15.16
N ARG A 79 4.25 8.68 -15.36
CA ARG A 79 2.94 9.32 -15.17
C ARG A 79 2.39 9.23 -13.73
N VAL A 80 3.20 8.86 -12.74
CA VAL A 80 2.84 8.77 -11.32
C VAL A 80 3.40 9.97 -10.55
N GLN A 81 2.54 10.68 -9.83
CA GLN A 81 2.96 11.69 -8.87
C GLN A 81 3.35 11.00 -7.55
N ARG A 82 4.64 10.98 -7.22
CA ARG A 82 5.15 10.41 -5.98
C ARG A 82 5.30 11.48 -4.90
N ILE A 83 4.91 11.14 -3.68
CA ILE A 83 5.12 11.92 -2.45
C ILE A 83 5.87 11.02 -1.47
N ASP A 84 7.11 11.37 -1.16
CA ASP A 84 7.92 10.64 -0.18
C ASP A 84 7.59 11.08 1.23
N VAL A 85 7.40 10.12 2.13
CA VAL A 85 7.09 10.31 3.54
C VAL A 85 7.95 9.38 4.39
N VAL A 86 8.00 9.62 5.70
CA VAL A 86 8.80 8.77 6.61
C VAL A 86 7.92 8.03 7.59
N SER A 87 7.13 8.75 8.38
CA SER A 87 6.31 8.16 9.45
C SER A 87 4.87 7.90 9.01
N ALA A 88 4.13 7.13 9.83
CA ALA A 88 2.70 6.92 9.64
C ALA A 88 1.91 8.24 9.71
N ARG A 89 2.35 9.19 10.52
CA ARG A 89 1.73 10.53 10.60
C ARG A 89 1.97 11.34 9.33
N ASP A 90 3.18 11.31 8.78
CA ASP A 90 3.48 11.99 7.52
C ASP A 90 2.67 11.37 6.38
N MET A 91 2.54 10.02 6.37
CA MET A 91 1.76 9.31 5.37
C MET A 91 0.27 9.69 5.46
N LEU A 92 -0.31 9.75 6.66
CA LEU A 92 -1.68 10.22 6.84
C LEU A 92 -1.87 11.65 6.33
N ALA A 93 -1.00 12.57 6.74
CA ALA A 93 -1.08 13.98 6.31
C ALA A 93 -0.98 14.13 4.79
N ALA A 94 -0.08 13.37 4.15
CA ALA A 94 0.05 13.36 2.69
C ALA A 94 -1.19 12.78 2.00
N CYS A 95 -1.79 11.72 2.56
CA CYS A 95 -3.03 11.16 2.05
C CYS A 95 -4.21 12.14 2.18
N GLU A 96 -4.35 12.81 3.31
CA GLU A 96 -5.39 13.83 3.53
C GLU A 96 -5.23 15.02 2.58
N ALA A 97 -3.99 15.47 2.33
CA ALA A 97 -3.70 16.55 1.39
C ALA A 97 -3.97 16.16 -0.08
N ALA A 98 -3.95 14.87 -0.40
CA ALA A 98 -4.26 14.34 -1.74
C ALA A 98 -5.77 14.13 -1.98
N MET A 99 -6.62 14.33 -0.97
CA MET A 99 -8.08 14.24 -1.13
C MET A 99 -8.64 15.49 -1.84
N PRO A 100 -9.78 15.40 -2.56
CA PRO A 100 -10.54 14.18 -2.79
C PRO A 100 -9.90 13.25 -3.85
N CYS A 101 -10.15 11.96 -3.72
CA CYS A 101 -9.79 10.96 -4.74
C CYS A 101 -10.97 10.02 -4.97
N ASP A 102 -11.02 9.39 -6.16
CA ASP A 102 -12.07 8.43 -6.50
C ASP A 102 -11.83 7.07 -5.84
N LEU A 103 -10.57 6.60 -5.85
CA LEU A 103 -10.16 5.32 -5.29
C LEU A 103 -8.95 5.49 -4.37
N PHE A 104 -8.94 4.72 -3.29
CA PHE A 104 -7.82 4.64 -2.36
C PHE A 104 -7.36 3.19 -2.18
N ILE A 105 -6.08 2.91 -2.46
CA ILE A 105 -5.47 1.59 -2.28
C ILE A 105 -4.39 1.67 -1.21
N ALA A 106 -4.64 1.06 -0.06
CA ALA A 106 -3.71 1.04 1.06
C ALA A 106 -2.83 -0.21 1.00
N ALA A 107 -1.67 -0.12 0.32
CA ALA A 107 -0.70 -1.21 0.18
C ALA A 107 0.58 -1.00 1.00
N ALA A 108 0.70 0.12 1.74
CA ALA A 108 1.82 0.38 2.63
C ALA A 108 1.81 -0.55 3.86
N ALA A 109 3.01 -0.89 4.34
CA ALA A 109 3.23 -1.57 5.60
C ALA A 109 3.42 -0.54 6.73
N VAL A 110 2.31 0.05 7.17
CA VAL A 110 2.30 1.07 8.21
C VAL A 110 2.54 0.42 9.57
N ALA A 111 3.45 0.97 10.37
CA ALA A 111 3.68 0.51 11.73
C ALA A 111 2.47 0.84 12.62
N ASP A 112 1.96 -0.14 13.37
CA ASP A 112 0.80 0.04 14.26
C ASP A 112 1.13 0.94 15.46
N TYR A 113 2.40 0.96 15.88
CA TYR A 113 2.89 1.68 17.04
C TYR A 113 4.12 2.51 16.72
N ARG A 114 4.29 3.62 17.43
CA ARG A 114 5.47 4.46 17.42
C ARG A 114 5.95 4.74 18.85
N PRO A 115 7.23 5.09 19.08
CA PRO A 115 7.65 5.63 20.36
C PRO A 115 6.81 6.85 20.75
N GLU A 116 6.37 6.90 22.01
CA GLU A 116 5.59 8.03 22.54
C GLU A 116 6.41 9.33 22.47
N VAL A 117 7.69 9.22 22.80
CA VAL A 117 8.66 10.32 22.76
C VAL A 117 9.85 9.90 21.90
N VAL A 118 10.18 10.70 20.90
CA VAL A 118 11.42 10.55 20.13
C VAL A 118 12.54 11.23 20.89
N ALA A 119 13.60 10.48 21.25
CA ALA A 119 14.74 11.04 21.96
C ALA A 119 15.49 12.05 21.06
N PRO A 120 15.82 13.27 21.54
CA PRO A 120 16.50 14.29 20.74
C PRO A 120 17.97 13.92 20.42
N HIS A 121 18.52 12.98 21.16
CA HIS A 121 19.89 12.49 20.98
C HIS A 121 19.91 10.96 21.00
N LYS A 122 20.94 10.38 20.38
CA LYS A 122 21.16 8.93 20.42
C LYS A 122 21.14 8.41 21.86
N LEU A 123 20.20 7.52 22.17
CA LEU A 123 20.13 6.86 23.47
C LEU A 123 21.39 6.04 23.69
N LYS A 124 22.11 6.36 24.75
CA LYS A 124 23.35 5.65 25.19
C LYS A 124 22.95 4.48 26.07
N LYS A 125 23.83 3.46 26.13
CA LYS A 125 23.72 2.41 27.15
C LYS A 125 23.88 3.04 28.52
N ASP A 126 22.92 2.77 29.39
CA ASP A 126 22.98 3.22 30.79
C ASP A 126 23.35 2.02 31.67
N PRO A 127 24.55 2.01 32.28
CA PRO A 127 24.98 0.92 33.15
C PRO A 127 24.05 0.67 34.35
N SER A 128 23.25 1.67 34.73
CA SER A 128 22.32 1.58 35.86
C SER A 128 20.96 0.96 35.48
N SER A 129 20.61 0.92 34.19
CA SER A 129 19.33 0.39 33.71
C SER A 129 19.35 -1.11 33.39
N GLY A 130 20.42 -1.82 33.72
CA GLY A 130 20.61 -3.24 33.34
C GLY A 130 20.87 -3.41 31.85
N ASP A 131 20.64 -4.62 31.33
CA ASP A 131 20.93 -4.99 29.91
C ASP A 131 19.82 -4.64 28.92
N GLY A 132 18.73 -4.00 29.36
CA GLY A 132 17.54 -3.72 28.58
C GLY A 132 17.35 -2.25 28.21
N LEU A 133 16.57 -2.02 27.13
CA LEU A 133 16.01 -0.73 26.77
C LEU A 133 14.48 -0.84 26.78
N LEU A 134 13.82 -0.06 27.65
CA LEU A 134 12.37 0.04 27.68
C LEU A 134 11.92 1.22 26.80
N LEU A 135 11.05 0.94 25.83
CA LEU A 135 10.43 1.97 25.00
C LEU A 135 8.92 1.98 25.25
N GLN A 136 8.40 3.12 25.68
CA GLN A 136 6.97 3.33 25.74
C GLN A 136 6.45 3.61 24.35
N MET A 137 5.45 2.80 23.91
CA MET A 137 4.88 2.87 22.58
C MET A 137 3.43 3.34 22.64
N VAL A 138 3.03 4.16 21.65
CA VAL A 138 1.66 4.62 21.46
C VAL A 138 1.19 4.24 20.05
N ARG A 139 -0.12 4.09 19.87
CA ARG A 139 -0.70 3.72 18.57
C ARG A 139 -0.49 4.80 17.53
N ASN A 140 -0.21 4.37 16.31
CA ASN A 140 -0.28 5.20 15.13
C ASN A 140 -1.73 5.38 14.67
N PRO A 141 -2.03 6.45 13.90
CA PRO A 141 -3.34 6.58 13.26
C PRO A 141 -3.57 5.46 12.24
N ASP A 142 -4.80 4.99 12.16
CA ASP A 142 -5.22 4.03 11.13
C ASP A 142 -5.59 4.79 9.86
N ILE A 143 -4.64 4.94 8.94
CA ILE A 143 -4.80 5.71 7.70
C ILE A 143 -5.98 5.20 6.87
N LEU A 144 -6.06 3.87 6.70
CA LEU A 144 -7.10 3.25 5.90
C LEU A 144 -8.49 3.48 6.49
N ALA A 145 -8.66 3.26 7.80
CA ALA A 145 -9.93 3.51 8.47
C ALA A 145 -10.28 5.00 8.51
N THR A 146 -9.29 5.89 8.61
CA THR A 146 -9.50 7.34 8.61
C THR A 146 -10.08 7.81 7.28
N LEU A 147 -9.51 7.41 6.14
CA LEU A 147 -10.03 7.81 4.84
C LEU A 147 -11.33 7.10 4.47
N ALA A 148 -11.48 5.81 4.81
CA ALA A 148 -12.68 5.03 4.50
C ALA A 148 -13.93 5.42 5.30
N ARG A 149 -13.80 6.25 6.35
CA ARG A 149 -14.92 6.74 7.18
C ARG A 149 -15.28 8.19 6.94
N ARG A 150 -14.63 8.86 6.00
CA ARG A 150 -14.97 10.25 5.64
C ARG A 150 -16.34 10.32 4.98
N ASP A 151 -16.98 11.48 5.03
CA ASP A 151 -18.26 11.71 4.32
C ASP A 151 -18.05 11.67 2.79
N ASP A 152 -16.88 12.18 2.32
CA ASP A 152 -16.41 12.15 0.93
C ASP A 152 -15.47 10.95 0.67
N ARG A 153 -15.75 9.78 1.31
CA ARG A 153 -14.88 8.62 1.26
C ARG A 153 -14.65 8.13 -0.16
N PRO A 154 -13.41 7.73 -0.52
CA PRO A 154 -13.12 7.06 -1.78
C PRO A 154 -13.59 5.60 -1.75
N PHE A 155 -13.68 4.96 -2.93
CA PHE A 155 -13.73 3.51 -3.01
C PHE A 155 -12.43 2.94 -2.43
N SER A 156 -12.54 2.23 -1.31
CA SER A 156 -11.39 1.91 -0.45
C SER A 156 -11.00 0.44 -0.53
N VAL A 157 -9.74 0.20 -0.90
CA VAL A 157 -9.14 -1.14 -1.00
C VAL A 157 -8.01 -1.26 0.02
N GLY A 158 -8.12 -2.24 0.92
CA GLY A 158 -7.08 -2.55 1.88
C GLY A 158 -6.26 -3.76 1.48
N PHE A 159 -5.03 -3.85 1.99
CA PHE A 159 -4.21 -5.05 1.94
C PHE A 159 -4.13 -5.69 3.33
N ALA A 160 -4.19 -7.01 3.38
CA ALA A 160 -3.96 -7.83 4.56
C ALA A 160 -2.83 -8.80 4.27
N ALA A 161 -1.76 -8.72 5.06
CA ALA A 161 -0.64 -9.64 5.02
C ALA A 161 -0.71 -10.45 6.31
N GLU A 162 -1.18 -11.69 6.23
CA GLU A 162 -1.44 -12.54 7.37
C GLU A 162 -0.65 -13.85 7.23
N THR A 163 -0.32 -14.44 8.36
CA THR A 163 0.40 -15.73 8.42
C THR A 163 -0.52 -16.91 8.75
N GLU A 164 -1.70 -16.62 9.34
CA GLU A 164 -2.69 -17.60 9.77
C GLU A 164 -4.11 -17.04 9.58
N ASN A 165 -5.11 -17.90 9.40
CA ASN A 165 -6.53 -17.54 9.30
C ASN A 165 -6.83 -16.36 8.36
N LEU A 166 -6.12 -16.34 7.21
CA LEU A 166 -6.06 -15.25 6.24
C LEU A 166 -7.43 -14.67 5.90
N LEU A 167 -8.41 -15.52 5.55
CA LEU A 167 -9.72 -15.08 5.10
C LEU A 167 -10.57 -14.50 6.23
N GLU A 168 -10.50 -15.09 7.42
CA GLU A 168 -11.23 -14.59 8.58
C GLU A 168 -10.76 -13.21 9.02
N TYR A 169 -9.43 -13.03 9.14
CA TYR A 169 -8.85 -11.73 9.51
C TYR A 169 -9.08 -10.67 8.43
N ALA A 170 -8.97 -11.04 7.16
CA ALA A 170 -9.27 -10.14 6.06
C ALA A 170 -10.74 -9.70 6.06
N THR A 171 -11.69 -10.63 6.22
CA THR A 171 -13.12 -10.33 6.27
C THR A 171 -13.47 -9.44 7.46
N ARG A 172 -12.87 -9.67 8.63
CA ARG A 172 -13.03 -8.81 9.80
C ARG A 172 -12.52 -7.39 9.51
N LYS A 173 -11.32 -7.26 8.97
CA LYS A 173 -10.69 -5.98 8.62
C LYS A 173 -11.51 -5.20 7.59
N LEU A 174 -12.08 -5.88 6.59
CA LEU A 174 -12.97 -5.30 5.59
C LEU A 174 -14.17 -4.62 6.25
N ARG A 175 -14.84 -5.28 7.20
CA ARG A 175 -16.01 -4.74 7.92
C ARG A 175 -15.62 -3.64 8.89
N ASP A 176 -14.62 -3.90 9.75
CA ASP A 176 -14.23 -2.98 10.83
C ASP A 176 -13.72 -1.64 10.32
N LYS A 177 -13.08 -1.63 9.14
CA LYS A 177 -12.54 -0.42 8.50
C LYS A 177 -13.44 0.17 7.41
N ASN A 178 -14.64 -0.38 7.17
CA ASN A 178 -15.59 0.10 6.16
C ASN A 178 -15.02 0.09 4.73
N LEU A 179 -14.32 -0.98 4.34
CA LEU A 179 -13.70 -1.11 3.03
C LEU A 179 -14.69 -1.63 1.98
N ASP A 180 -14.40 -1.37 0.71
CA ASP A 180 -15.13 -1.94 -0.42
C ASP A 180 -14.53 -3.29 -0.84
N LEU A 181 -13.19 -3.37 -0.81
CA LEU A 181 -12.44 -4.58 -1.09
C LEU A 181 -11.29 -4.77 -0.10
N ILE A 182 -10.90 -6.01 0.12
CA ILE A 182 -9.66 -6.35 0.78
C ILE A 182 -8.88 -7.39 -0.04
N VAL A 183 -7.59 -7.13 -0.22
CA VAL A 183 -6.64 -8.01 -0.90
C VAL A 183 -5.85 -8.75 0.17
N ALA A 184 -6.06 -10.04 0.28
CA ALA A 184 -5.41 -10.91 1.24
C ALA A 184 -4.20 -11.59 0.61
N ASN A 185 -3.03 -11.42 1.22
CA ASN A 185 -1.75 -12.00 0.79
C ASN A 185 -1.22 -12.94 1.87
N ASP A 186 -0.96 -14.20 1.52
CA ASP A 186 -0.29 -15.16 2.40
C ASP A 186 1.22 -14.90 2.42
N VAL A 187 1.68 -14.24 3.49
CA VAL A 187 3.11 -13.92 3.67
C VAL A 187 3.89 -15.02 4.40
N ALA A 188 3.23 -16.09 4.85
CA ALA A 188 3.91 -17.25 5.41
C ALA A 188 4.65 -18.06 4.34
N ASN A 189 4.25 -17.95 3.07
CA ASN A 189 4.94 -18.58 1.96
C ASN A 189 6.12 -17.72 1.47
N PRO A 190 7.39 -18.15 1.66
CA PRO A 190 8.56 -17.34 1.28
C PRO A 190 8.65 -17.03 -0.22
N SER A 191 8.02 -17.83 -1.08
CA SER A 191 8.05 -17.65 -2.54
C SER A 191 7.22 -16.45 -3.01
N ILE A 192 6.25 -15.99 -2.21
CA ILE A 192 5.31 -14.91 -2.54
C ILE A 192 5.27 -13.77 -1.50
N GLY A 193 6.24 -13.77 -0.56
CA GLY A 193 6.33 -12.78 0.52
C GLY A 193 6.79 -11.38 0.08
N PHE A 194 7.06 -10.52 1.05
CA PHE A 194 7.34 -9.08 0.84
C PHE A 194 8.48 -8.78 -0.14
N ASN A 195 9.55 -9.57 -0.12
CA ASN A 195 10.75 -9.35 -0.95
C ASN A 195 10.73 -10.13 -2.28
N SER A 196 9.75 -11.03 -2.49
CA SER A 196 9.60 -11.79 -3.72
C SER A 196 9.24 -10.88 -4.90
N GLU A 197 9.62 -11.28 -6.12
CA GLU A 197 9.14 -10.68 -7.37
C GLU A 197 7.73 -11.16 -7.73
N GLU A 198 7.28 -12.26 -7.15
CA GLU A 198 5.97 -12.86 -7.39
C GLU A 198 5.01 -12.63 -6.23
N ASN A 199 3.72 -12.78 -6.51
CA ASN A 199 2.67 -12.76 -5.52
C ASN A 199 1.52 -13.68 -5.93
N ALA A 200 0.68 -14.05 -4.95
CA ALA A 200 -0.63 -14.70 -5.13
C ALA A 200 -1.58 -14.07 -4.12
N VAL A 201 -2.76 -13.68 -4.54
CA VAL A 201 -3.68 -12.95 -3.66
C VAL A 201 -5.12 -13.44 -3.80
N THR A 202 -5.90 -13.27 -2.74
CA THR A 202 -7.36 -13.44 -2.76
C THR A 202 -8.00 -12.09 -2.45
N VAL A 203 -8.92 -11.64 -3.31
CA VAL A 203 -9.73 -10.44 -3.07
C VAL A 203 -11.07 -10.86 -2.48
N ILE A 204 -11.51 -10.16 -1.44
CA ILE A 204 -12.80 -10.35 -0.80
C ILE A 204 -13.59 -9.05 -0.89
N ASP A 205 -14.84 -9.11 -1.36
CA ASP A 205 -15.75 -7.98 -1.44
C ASP A 205 -16.68 -7.88 -0.20
N ARG A 206 -17.53 -6.85 -0.15
CA ARG A 206 -18.49 -6.64 0.95
C ARG A 206 -19.52 -7.77 1.10
N GLN A 207 -19.84 -8.47 0.02
CA GLN A 207 -20.72 -9.63 -0.01
C GLN A 207 -20.00 -10.93 0.37
N GLN A 208 -18.71 -10.84 0.71
CA GLN A 208 -17.82 -11.96 1.05
C GLN A 208 -17.56 -12.91 -0.13
N HIS A 209 -17.72 -12.44 -1.38
CA HIS A 209 -17.27 -13.19 -2.53
C HIS A 209 -15.75 -13.16 -2.62
N GLU A 210 -15.18 -14.34 -2.84
CA GLU A 210 -13.73 -14.50 -3.00
C GLU A 210 -13.36 -14.60 -4.48
N THR A 211 -12.36 -13.82 -4.88
CA THR A 211 -11.75 -13.92 -6.21
C THR A 211 -10.25 -14.17 -6.02
N ARG A 212 -9.75 -15.28 -6.57
CA ARG A 212 -8.35 -15.70 -6.43
C ARG A 212 -7.54 -15.36 -7.67
N PHE A 213 -6.36 -14.79 -7.45
CA PHE A 213 -5.35 -14.52 -8.46
C PHE A 213 -4.15 -15.43 -8.18
N SER A 214 -3.89 -16.34 -9.13
CA SER A 214 -2.82 -17.33 -9.03
C SER A 214 -1.45 -16.65 -9.03
N GLN A 215 -0.44 -17.36 -8.53
CA GLN A 215 0.94 -16.90 -8.45
C GLN A 215 1.45 -16.42 -9.82
N ALA A 216 1.92 -15.19 -9.85
CA ALA A 216 2.51 -14.53 -11.00
C ALA A 216 3.41 -13.37 -10.56
N SER A 217 4.10 -12.72 -11.50
CA SER A 217 4.87 -11.50 -11.19
C SER A 217 3.99 -10.41 -10.58
N LYS A 218 4.55 -9.60 -9.68
CA LYS A 218 3.83 -8.49 -9.03
C LYS A 218 3.23 -7.51 -10.04
N GLY A 219 3.92 -7.25 -11.18
CA GLY A 219 3.37 -6.42 -12.25
C GLY A 219 2.14 -7.04 -12.90
N HIS A 220 2.14 -8.37 -13.16
CA HIS A 220 0.99 -9.06 -13.71
C HIS A 220 -0.20 -9.07 -12.74
N ILE A 221 0.04 -9.40 -11.47
CA ILE A 221 -0.99 -9.34 -10.41
C ILE A 221 -1.55 -7.93 -10.26
N ALA A 222 -0.70 -6.90 -10.33
CA ALA A 222 -1.13 -5.50 -10.22
C ALA A 222 -2.10 -5.11 -11.35
N ARG A 223 -1.79 -5.47 -12.62
CA ARG A 223 -2.68 -5.22 -13.76
C ARG A 223 -4.01 -5.94 -13.61
N GLN A 224 -4.01 -7.20 -13.17
CA GLN A 224 -5.24 -7.95 -12.91
C GLN A 224 -6.05 -7.32 -11.78
N LEU A 225 -5.40 -6.90 -10.68
CA LEU A 225 -6.07 -6.24 -9.56
C LEU A 225 -6.66 -4.89 -9.97
N ILE A 226 -5.92 -4.04 -10.69
CA ILE A 226 -6.43 -2.74 -11.14
C ILE A 226 -7.64 -2.92 -12.07
N ALA A 227 -7.61 -3.89 -12.99
CA ALA A 227 -8.76 -4.18 -13.85
C ALA A 227 -9.98 -4.65 -13.04
N PHE A 228 -9.78 -5.53 -12.06
CA PHE A 228 -10.83 -6.02 -11.16
C PHE A 228 -11.40 -4.90 -10.28
N ILE A 229 -10.54 -4.08 -9.67
CA ILE A 229 -10.94 -2.95 -8.82
C ILE A 229 -11.73 -1.92 -9.63
N ALA A 230 -11.28 -1.61 -10.87
CA ALA A 230 -11.98 -0.70 -11.77
C ALA A 230 -13.38 -1.20 -12.11
N ASP A 231 -13.54 -2.49 -12.43
CA ASP A 231 -14.85 -3.10 -12.70
C ASP A 231 -15.78 -2.96 -11.48
N ARG A 232 -15.30 -3.28 -10.28
CA ARG A 232 -16.09 -3.15 -9.04
C ARG A 232 -16.45 -1.71 -8.69
N TYR A 233 -15.51 -0.78 -8.89
CA TYR A 233 -15.74 0.65 -8.70
C TYR A 233 -16.82 1.21 -9.63
N LEU A 234 -16.83 0.79 -10.90
CA LEU A 234 -17.80 1.27 -11.90
C LEU A 234 -19.20 0.67 -11.70
N GLN A 235 -19.33 -0.40 -10.92
CA GLN A 235 -20.60 -1.05 -10.57
C GLN A 235 -21.17 -0.57 -9.22
N ALA A 236 -20.40 0.20 -8.43
CA ALA A 236 -20.77 0.66 -7.09
C ALA A 236 -21.53 2.00 -7.12
#